data_4fb449db4b86d8f3065168dbe9cdeaea
#
_entry.id   4fb449db4b86d8f3065168dbe9cdeaea
#
_cell.length_a   1.000
_cell.length_b   1.000
_cell.length_c   1.000
_cell.angle_alpha   90.00
_cell.angle_beta   90.00
_cell.angle_gamma   90.00
#
_symmetry.space_group_name_H-M   'P 1'
#
loop_
_entity.id
_entity.type
_entity.pdbx_description
1 polymer ?
#
loop_
_entity_poly.entity_id
_entity_poly.type
_entity_poly.pdbx_seq_one_letter_code
_entity_poly.pdbx_strand_id
1 'polypeptide(L)'
;MNGIVHFEIPVDDRKRAEAFYNKAFSWMINAMPEFDYAMAGTTESDENGMPKMPGAINGGMPKRGGPVEHTVVTIRVDDVDAALKKIEQLGGKTVQSKMPIGDMGFTAYFKDTEGNVVGLWGLS
;
A
#
# COMPACT_ATOMS: atom_id res chain seq x y z
N MET A 1 -2.98 -12.57 14.32
CA MET A 1 -2.20 -12.70 13.07
C MET A 1 -2.60 -11.60 12.10
N ASN A 2 -1.64 -11.00 11.41
CA ASN A 2 -1.86 -9.82 10.58
C ASN A 2 -1.54 -10.13 9.12
N GLY A 3 -2.53 -10.05 8.26
CA GLY A 3 -2.40 -10.38 6.84
C GLY A 3 -1.93 -9.21 5.98
N ILE A 4 -1.47 -9.53 4.78
CA ILE A 4 -1.16 -8.56 3.75
C ILE A 4 -2.46 -8.20 3.03
N VAL A 5 -2.79 -6.91 2.95
CA VAL A 5 -4.07 -6.45 2.41
C VAL A 5 -3.92 -5.49 1.24
N HIS A 6 -2.70 -5.08 0.92
CA HIS A 6 -2.43 -4.06 -0.09
C HIS A 6 -1.01 -4.20 -0.57
N PHE A 7 -0.72 -3.70 -1.76
CA PHE A 7 0.65 -3.55 -2.26
C PHE A 7 0.80 -2.17 -2.88
N GLU A 8 2.04 -1.75 -3.05
CA GLU A 8 2.33 -0.53 -3.80
C GLU A 8 3.43 -0.78 -4.81
N ILE A 9 3.17 -0.38 -6.05
CA ILE A 9 4.14 -0.45 -7.14
C ILE A 9 4.47 0.99 -7.54
N PRO A 10 5.67 1.49 -7.24
CA PRO A 10 6.03 2.88 -7.57
C PRO A 10 6.13 3.08 -9.08
N VAL A 11 5.75 4.28 -9.53
CA VAL A 11 5.78 4.61 -10.94
C VAL A 11 6.50 5.94 -11.16
N ASP A 12 7.20 6.04 -12.29
CA ASP A 12 7.84 7.28 -12.74
C ASP A 12 6.91 8.05 -13.69
N ASP A 13 6.14 7.32 -14.48
CA ASP A 13 5.15 7.85 -15.42
C ASP A 13 3.87 7.04 -15.24
N ARG A 14 2.89 7.66 -14.60
CA ARG A 14 1.63 6.98 -14.26
C ARG A 14 0.88 6.50 -15.50
N LYS A 15 0.76 7.34 -16.53
CA LYS A 15 0.00 6.97 -17.74
C LYS A 15 0.64 5.80 -18.47
N ARG A 16 1.95 5.78 -18.52
CA ARG A 16 2.69 4.68 -19.12
C ARG A 16 2.49 3.38 -18.34
N ALA A 17 2.60 3.44 -17.02
CA ALA A 17 2.38 2.27 -16.16
C ALA A 17 0.93 1.78 -16.25
N GLU A 18 -0.04 2.70 -16.22
CA GLU A 18 -1.46 2.37 -16.37
C GLU A 18 -1.73 1.61 -17.66
N ALA A 19 -1.22 2.10 -18.79
CA ALA A 19 -1.40 1.44 -20.07
C ALA A 19 -0.76 0.04 -20.07
N PHE A 20 0.42 -0.10 -19.50
CA PHE A 20 1.11 -1.37 -19.42
C PHE A 20 0.31 -2.41 -18.63
N TYR A 21 -0.06 -2.09 -17.40
CA TYR A 21 -0.77 -3.05 -16.53
C TYR A 21 -2.18 -3.34 -17.01
N ASN A 22 -2.86 -2.35 -17.59
CA ASN A 22 -4.18 -2.59 -18.18
C ASN A 22 -4.11 -3.53 -19.37
N LYS A 23 -3.16 -3.31 -20.29
CA LYS A 23 -3.03 -4.15 -21.49
C LYS A 23 -2.51 -5.54 -21.17
N ALA A 24 -1.55 -5.64 -20.25
CA ALA A 24 -0.95 -6.94 -19.91
C ALA A 24 -1.86 -7.82 -19.05
N PHE A 25 -2.57 -7.23 -18.09
CA PHE A 25 -3.30 -7.98 -17.06
C PHE A 25 -4.75 -7.54 -16.85
N SER A 26 -5.23 -6.59 -17.61
CA SER A 26 -6.59 -6.03 -17.50
C SER A 26 -6.85 -5.34 -16.16
N TRP A 27 -5.81 -4.84 -15.51
CA TRP A 27 -5.97 -4.09 -14.27
C TRP A 27 -6.70 -2.77 -14.52
N MET A 28 -7.57 -2.40 -13.59
CA MET A 28 -8.27 -1.12 -13.62
C MET A 28 -7.51 -0.12 -12.76
N ILE A 29 -7.00 0.94 -13.39
CA ILE A 29 -6.20 1.94 -12.69
C ILE A 29 -7.02 3.24 -12.59
N ASN A 30 -7.24 3.71 -11.36
CA ASN A 30 -7.98 4.94 -11.09
C ASN A 30 -7.09 5.96 -10.42
N ALA A 31 -6.84 7.07 -11.11
CA ALA A 31 -5.99 8.13 -10.61
C ALA A 31 -6.65 8.87 -9.42
N MET A 32 -5.85 9.19 -8.43
CA MET A 32 -6.20 10.05 -7.29
C MET A 32 -5.19 11.20 -7.26
N PRO A 33 -5.39 12.24 -8.13
CA PRO A 33 -4.38 13.29 -8.31
C PRO A 33 -4.03 14.05 -7.03
N GLU A 34 -4.99 14.21 -6.12
CA GLU A 34 -4.80 14.92 -4.86
C GLU A 34 -3.77 14.26 -3.94
N PHE A 35 -3.51 12.96 -4.15
CA PHE A 35 -2.52 12.21 -3.37
C PHE A 35 -1.28 11.84 -4.18
N ASP A 36 -1.20 12.25 -5.45
CA ASP A 36 -0.16 11.82 -6.38
C ASP A 36 -0.06 10.29 -6.42
N TYR A 37 -1.22 9.64 -6.56
CA TYR A 37 -1.41 8.21 -6.35
C TYR A 37 -2.45 7.69 -7.34
N ALA A 38 -2.40 6.42 -7.65
CA ALA A 38 -3.46 5.75 -8.39
C ALA A 38 -3.82 4.44 -7.71
N MET A 39 -5.11 4.13 -7.66
CA MET A 39 -5.57 2.84 -7.16
C MET A 39 -5.47 1.81 -8.27
N ALA A 40 -4.97 0.63 -7.95
CA ALA A 40 -4.84 -0.49 -8.89
C ALA A 40 -5.78 -1.61 -8.48
N GLY A 41 -6.84 -1.80 -9.27
CA GLY A 41 -7.75 -2.92 -9.09
C GLY A 41 -7.26 -4.11 -9.91
N THR A 42 -6.86 -5.17 -9.23
CA THR A 42 -6.32 -6.38 -9.87
C THR A 42 -7.40 -7.42 -10.15
N THR A 43 -8.60 -7.22 -9.61
CA THR A 43 -9.75 -8.12 -9.75
C THR A 43 -11.03 -7.31 -9.61
N GLU A 44 -12.17 -7.94 -9.93
CA GLU A 44 -13.45 -7.34 -9.62
C GLU A 44 -13.58 -7.11 -8.13
N SER A 45 -14.13 -5.96 -7.76
CA SER A 45 -14.31 -5.58 -6.37
C SER A 45 -15.77 -5.25 -6.11
N ASP A 46 -16.19 -5.38 -4.85
CA ASP A 46 -17.53 -5.01 -4.43
C ASP A 46 -17.67 -3.48 -4.28
N GLU A 47 -18.83 -3.02 -3.85
CA GLU A 47 -19.13 -1.60 -3.67
C GLU A 47 -18.25 -0.92 -2.63
N ASN A 48 -17.64 -1.70 -1.73
CA ASN A 48 -16.71 -1.21 -0.71
C ASN A 48 -15.24 -1.25 -1.17
N GLY A 49 -15.00 -1.64 -2.42
CA GLY A 49 -13.66 -1.74 -2.96
C GLY A 49 -12.91 -3.01 -2.56
N MET A 50 -13.60 -3.97 -1.95
CA MET A 50 -12.99 -5.24 -1.53
C MET A 50 -12.97 -6.24 -2.67
N PRO A 51 -11.83 -6.95 -2.88
CA PRO A 51 -11.74 -7.98 -3.91
C PRO A 51 -12.80 -9.07 -3.73
N LYS A 52 -13.47 -9.42 -4.80
CA LYS A 52 -14.46 -10.53 -4.78
C LYS A 52 -13.80 -11.89 -4.85
N MET A 53 -12.62 -11.98 -5.46
CA MET A 53 -11.89 -13.25 -5.58
C MET A 53 -11.09 -13.50 -4.31
N PRO A 54 -11.29 -14.65 -3.64
CA PRO A 54 -10.48 -14.99 -2.46
C PRO A 54 -8.99 -15.04 -2.79
N GLY A 55 -8.18 -14.40 -1.94
CA GLY A 55 -6.73 -14.33 -2.13
C GLY A 55 -6.25 -13.21 -3.03
N ALA A 56 -7.13 -12.53 -3.75
CA ALA A 56 -6.75 -11.38 -4.57
C ALA A 56 -6.53 -10.16 -3.69
N ILE A 57 -5.57 -9.31 -4.11
CA ILE A 57 -5.20 -8.10 -3.39
C ILE A 57 -5.21 -6.94 -4.38
N ASN A 58 -5.93 -5.88 -4.07
CA ASN A 58 -5.82 -4.62 -4.79
C ASN A 58 -4.69 -3.78 -4.20
N GLY A 59 -4.18 -2.84 -4.95
CA GLY A 59 -3.05 -2.04 -4.51
C GLY A 59 -3.08 -0.63 -5.03
N GLY A 60 -1.92 -0.01 -5.04
CA GLY A 60 -1.75 1.34 -5.49
C GLY A 60 -0.46 1.56 -6.24
N MET A 61 -0.42 2.68 -6.95
CA MET A 61 0.73 3.12 -7.72
C MET A 61 1.09 4.56 -7.31
N PRO A 62 1.93 4.71 -6.28
CA PRO A 62 2.43 6.03 -5.91
C PRO A 62 3.53 6.45 -6.87
N LYS A 63 3.78 7.76 -6.93
CA LYS A 63 4.98 8.26 -7.58
C LYS A 63 6.19 7.70 -6.82
N ARG A 64 7.21 7.26 -7.56
CA ARG A 64 8.43 6.74 -6.94
C ARG A 64 9.08 7.81 -6.08
N GLY A 65 9.46 7.44 -4.87
CA GLY A 65 10.13 8.33 -3.95
C GLY A 65 9.68 8.14 -2.51
N GLY A 66 10.32 8.87 -1.60
CA GLY A 66 10.02 8.75 -0.18
C GLY A 66 10.20 7.31 0.30
N PRO A 67 9.22 6.76 1.01
CA PRO A 67 9.32 5.37 1.51
C PRO A 67 9.13 4.32 0.41
N VAL A 68 8.61 4.69 -0.78
CA VAL A 68 8.28 3.71 -1.82
C VAL A 68 9.21 3.87 -3.02
N GLU A 69 10.43 3.35 -2.88
CA GLU A 69 11.42 3.26 -3.96
C GLU A 69 11.27 1.96 -4.76
N HIS A 70 10.78 0.92 -4.13
CA HIS A 70 10.54 -0.41 -4.69
C HIS A 70 9.13 -0.86 -4.36
N THR A 71 8.71 -1.99 -4.91
CA THR A 71 7.41 -2.57 -4.58
C THR A 71 7.34 -2.85 -3.08
N VAL A 72 6.23 -2.46 -2.45
CA VAL A 72 6.00 -2.58 -1.02
C VAL A 72 4.72 -3.37 -0.79
N VAL A 73 4.74 -4.29 0.16
CA VAL A 73 3.52 -4.94 0.65
C VAL A 73 3.07 -4.25 1.93
N THR A 74 1.76 -4.21 2.16
CA THR A 74 1.17 -3.55 3.33
C THR A 74 0.46 -4.55 4.21
N ILE A 75 0.77 -4.51 5.49
CA ILE A 75 0.21 -5.40 6.52
C ILE A 75 -0.87 -4.64 7.27
N ARG A 76 -2.02 -5.28 7.46
CA ARG A 76 -3.09 -4.71 8.26
C ARG A 76 -2.80 -4.90 9.74
N VAL A 77 -2.97 -3.83 10.52
CA VAL A 77 -2.84 -3.85 11.99
C VAL A 77 -4.06 -3.16 12.62
N ASP A 78 -4.30 -3.45 13.88
CA ASP A 78 -5.40 -2.81 14.61
C ASP A 78 -5.07 -1.37 14.98
N ASP A 79 -3.82 -1.13 15.40
CA ASP A 79 -3.34 0.18 15.85
C ASP A 79 -1.95 0.41 15.26
N VAL A 80 -1.83 1.42 14.40
CA VAL A 80 -0.57 1.69 13.67
C VAL A 80 0.55 2.11 14.61
N ASP A 81 0.26 3.01 15.56
CA ASP A 81 1.28 3.47 16.50
C ASP A 81 1.79 2.34 17.39
N ALA A 82 0.88 1.50 17.90
CA ALA A 82 1.26 0.35 18.71
C ALA A 82 2.12 -0.64 17.89
N ALA A 83 1.76 -0.85 16.62
CA ALA A 83 2.54 -1.72 15.74
C ALA A 83 3.95 -1.18 15.52
N LEU A 84 4.09 0.13 15.24
CA LEU A 84 5.41 0.75 15.06
C LEU A 84 6.27 0.63 16.31
N LYS A 85 5.69 0.84 17.47
CA LYS A 85 6.40 0.70 18.74
C LYS A 85 6.93 -0.72 18.92
N LYS A 86 6.09 -1.71 18.66
CA LYS A 86 6.49 -3.11 18.73
C LYS A 86 7.58 -3.46 17.73
N ILE A 87 7.46 -2.95 16.51
CA ILE A 87 8.45 -3.16 15.46
C ILE A 87 9.82 -2.64 15.90
N GLU A 88 9.88 -1.44 16.48
CA GLU A 88 11.13 -0.86 16.93
C GLU A 88 11.74 -1.65 18.10
N GLN A 89 10.92 -2.16 18.99
CA GLN A 89 11.38 -3.03 20.10
C GLN A 89 12.00 -4.33 19.57
N LEU A 90 11.57 -4.77 18.39
CA LEU A 90 12.02 -6.04 17.80
C LEU A 90 13.14 -5.88 16.76
N GLY A 91 13.68 -4.67 16.62
CA GLY A 91 14.85 -4.44 15.76
C GLY A 91 14.54 -3.80 14.40
N GLY A 92 13.28 -3.50 14.11
CA GLY A 92 12.91 -2.75 12.93
C GLY A 92 13.04 -1.24 13.16
N LYS A 93 12.77 -0.46 12.13
CA LYS A 93 12.83 1.01 12.21
C LYS A 93 11.63 1.63 11.53
N THR A 94 11.06 2.66 12.13
CA THR A 94 10.05 3.49 11.49
C THR A 94 10.69 4.31 10.39
N VAL A 95 10.16 4.20 9.17
CA VAL A 95 10.58 5.03 8.03
C VAL A 95 9.67 6.24 7.91
N GLN A 96 8.37 6.03 8.05
CA GLN A 96 7.38 7.10 8.04
C GLN A 96 6.34 6.78 9.10
N SER A 97 6.14 7.72 10.02
CA SER A 97 5.17 7.59 11.12
C SER A 97 3.73 7.60 10.58
N LYS A 98 2.80 7.26 11.45
CA LYS A 98 1.38 7.19 11.13
C LYS A 98 0.90 8.47 10.45
N MET A 99 0.23 8.31 9.31
CA MET A 99 -0.39 9.40 8.54
C MET A 99 -1.82 9.03 8.18
N PRO A 100 -2.76 9.99 8.25
CA PRO A 100 -4.12 9.73 7.79
C PRO A 100 -4.20 9.64 6.27
N ILE A 101 -5.12 8.80 5.78
CA ILE A 101 -5.43 8.70 4.35
C ILE A 101 -6.90 9.12 4.18
N GLY A 102 -7.18 10.42 4.29
CA GLY A 102 -8.56 10.90 4.27
C GLY A 102 -9.42 10.13 5.26
N ASP A 103 -10.51 9.53 4.79
CA ASP A 103 -11.42 8.72 5.61
C ASP A 103 -11.07 7.22 5.58
N MET A 104 -9.97 6.84 4.93
CA MET A 104 -9.61 5.44 4.70
C MET A 104 -8.63 4.87 5.72
N GLY A 105 -8.55 5.47 6.90
CA GLY A 105 -7.66 5.00 7.96
C GLY A 105 -6.30 5.66 7.93
N PHE A 106 -5.29 4.91 8.37
CA PHE A 106 -3.93 5.42 8.54
C PHE A 106 -2.92 4.49 7.90
N THR A 107 -1.83 5.07 7.42
CA THR A 107 -0.71 4.33 6.86
C THR A 107 0.59 4.70 7.55
N ALA A 108 1.55 3.82 7.49
CA ALA A 108 2.92 4.05 7.95
C ALA A 108 3.86 3.13 7.19
N TYR A 109 5.16 3.36 7.32
CA TYR A 109 6.17 2.51 6.70
C TYR A 109 7.28 2.24 7.70
N PHE A 110 7.81 1.03 7.64
CA PHE A 110 8.93 0.63 8.49
C PHE A 110 9.94 -0.20 7.69
N LYS A 111 11.14 -0.32 8.19
CA LYS A 111 12.12 -1.28 7.71
C LYS A 111 12.15 -2.47 8.65
N ASP A 112 12.13 -3.66 8.08
CA ASP A 112 12.30 -4.88 8.85
C ASP A 112 13.78 -5.09 9.22
N THR A 113 14.09 -6.19 9.86
CA THR A 113 15.47 -6.52 10.28
C THR A 113 16.41 -6.78 9.10
N GLU A 114 15.86 -6.97 7.90
CA GLU A 114 16.62 -7.28 6.68
C GLU A 114 16.73 -6.08 5.75
N GLY A 115 16.28 -4.90 6.20
CA GLY A 115 16.36 -3.67 5.41
C GLY A 115 15.24 -3.48 4.39
N ASN A 116 14.21 -4.31 4.42
CA ASN A 116 13.07 -4.17 3.51
C ASN A 116 12.08 -3.15 4.03
N VAL A 117 11.59 -2.29 3.15
CA VAL A 117 10.50 -1.37 3.49
C VAL A 117 9.17 -2.09 3.33
N VAL A 118 8.36 -2.02 4.37
CA VAL A 118 7.02 -2.63 4.42
C VAL A 118 6.03 -1.58 4.91
N GLY A 119 4.82 -1.61 4.37
CA GLY A 119 3.76 -0.70 4.77
C GLY A 119 2.88 -1.27 5.87
N LEU A 120 2.27 -0.37 6.62
CA LEU A 120 1.22 -0.68 7.58
C LEU A 120 -0.04 0.07 7.20
N TRP A 121 -1.18 -0.54 7.47
CA TRP A 121 -2.47 0.10 7.36
C TRP A 121 -3.37 -0.33 8.51
N GLY A 122 -4.12 0.62 9.05
CA GLY A 122 -5.06 0.35 10.11
C GLY A 122 -6.10 1.45 10.24
N LEU A 123 -7.16 1.17 10.98
CA LEU A 123 -8.23 2.14 11.23
C LEU A 123 -7.95 3.01 12.47
N SER A 124 -6.90 2.69 13.19
CA SER A 124 -6.44 3.48 14.35
C SER A 124 -4.96 3.74 14.26
#